data_f9bd5ab032deb650259a1a8ac864a216
#
_entry.id   f9bd5ab032deb650259a1a8ac864a216
#
_cell.length_a   1.000
_cell.length_b   1.000
_cell.length_c   1.000
_cell.angle_alpha   90.00
_cell.angle_beta   90.00
_cell.angle_gamma   90.00
#
_symmetry.space_group_name_H-M   'P 1'
#
loop_
_entity.id
_entity.type
_entity.pdbx_description
1 polymer ?
#
loop_
_entity_poly.entity_id
_entity_poly.type
_entity_poly.pdbx_seq_one_letter_code
_entity_poly.pdbx_strand_id
1 'polypeptide(L)'
;MLLKNIRGRRTAQGALWALRALSITILTTGSEQIYDCVYPTLKTLCQDTEYDDDNEAVKVACIRTMAISIMCGGGSGAAAEEFLDFLMDIIESDGHVIDAGDNGPVVAAALDAWGFVASDLEDLEDESTRALEAFMEQLDSTDVNVQIAAGADIALLLEAARDHEEETDEPWNMRYDQDKLLQRLTALTKESSKSISKKNRRQLHSSFNSVVTSLEHGKGPGYSTARRFASNPHTGGNRTDFKEDSQEYGYRQKFRIQDISITIDTWSLSSRLGMLKAVLGNGLSSHYLFNPVVKDLLSGANGEILSAPTEKSGNLNVPKSYKTGHGKKKSMRGLSD
;
A
#
# COMPACT_ATOMS: atom_id res chain seq x y z
N MET A 1 24.39 10.33 16.80
CA MET A 1 25.35 9.58 15.95
C MET A 1 24.83 9.41 14.53
N LEU A 2 23.60 8.93 14.32
CA LEU A 2 22.99 8.73 12.99
C LEU A 2 22.97 10.02 12.15
N LEU A 3 22.48 11.14 12.68
CA LEU A 3 22.47 12.44 11.98
C LEU A 3 23.85 12.92 11.55
N LYS A 4 24.92 12.63 12.33
CA LYS A 4 26.28 12.93 11.91
C LYS A 4 26.75 12.11 10.73
N ASN A 5 26.32 10.85 10.64
CA ASN A 5 26.66 9.98 9.51
C ASN A 5 25.92 10.42 8.24
N ILE A 6 24.67 10.88 8.40
CA ILE A 6 23.86 11.41 7.31
C ILE A 6 24.49 12.71 6.79
N ARG A 7 24.82 13.67 7.67
CA ARG A 7 25.49 14.94 7.31
C ARG A 7 26.89 14.76 6.76
N GLY A 8 27.58 13.70 7.14
CA GLY A 8 29.00 13.48 6.81
C GLY A 8 29.27 13.15 5.34
N ARG A 9 28.27 13.05 4.48
CA ARG A 9 28.33 12.91 3.01
C ARG A 9 29.38 11.94 2.48
N ARG A 10 29.65 10.85 3.21
CA ARG A 10 30.73 9.92 2.80
C ARG A 10 30.33 9.06 1.60
N THR A 11 29.11 8.50 1.63
CA THR A 11 28.53 7.70 0.53
C THR A 11 27.01 7.73 0.63
N ALA A 12 26.30 7.69 -0.50
CA ALA A 12 24.83 7.56 -0.57
C ALA A 12 24.36 6.31 0.19
N GLN A 13 25.03 5.18 0.00
CA GLN A 13 24.72 3.93 0.70
C GLN A 13 24.81 4.05 2.23
N GLY A 14 25.81 4.77 2.73
CA GLY A 14 25.95 5.03 4.17
C GLY A 14 24.82 5.90 4.71
N ALA A 15 24.40 6.92 3.95
CA ALA A 15 23.25 7.77 4.28
C ALA A 15 21.95 6.97 4.29
N LEU A 16 21.71 6.12 3.29
CA LEU A 16 20.53 5.26 3.20
C LEU A 16 20.41 4.32 4.42
N TRP A 17 21.51 3.67 4.82
CA TRP A 17 21.49 2.83 6.02
C TRP A 17 21.23 3.63 7.29
N ALA A 18 21.78 4.82 7.39
CA ALA A 18 21.59 5.69 8.56
C ALA A 18 20.14 6.24 8.62
N LEU A 19 19.56 6.63 7.49
CA LEU A 19 18.15 7.06 7.39
C LEU A 19 17.19 5.91 7.75
N ARG A 20 17.43 4.72 7.23
CA ARG A 20 16.65 3.54 7.60
C ARG A 20 16.74 3.22 9.08
N ALA A 21 17.94 3.24 9.64
CA ALA A 21 18.15 3.02 11.09
C ALA A 21 17.44 4.10 11.91
N LEU A 22 17.46 5.36 11.45
CA LEU A 22 16.77 6.47 12.09
C LEU A 22 15.25 6.27 12.10
N SER A 23 14.64 5.93 10.95
CA SER A 23 13.19 5.65 10.87
C SER A 23 12.79 4.51 11.82
N ILE A 24 13.55 3.42 11.86
CA ILE A 24 13.28 2.29 12.77
C ILE A 24 13.43 2.75 14.23
N THR A 25 14.43 3.59 14.55
CA THR A 25 14.62 4.11 15.90
C THR A 25 13.44 4.98 16.32
N ILE A 26 12.97 5.88 15.46
CA ILE A 26 11.79 6.71 15.73
C ILE A 26 10.57 5.83 16.04
N LEU A 27 10.27 4.87 15.17
CA LEU A 27 9.17 3.92 15.35
C LEU A 27 9.26 3.09 16.62
N THR A 28 10.48 2.76 17.10
CA THR A 28 10.66 1.92 18.29
C THR A 28 10.72 2.71 19.59
N THR A 29 11.13 3.96 19.54
CA THR A 29 11.32 4.78 20.73
C THR A 29 10.03 5.50 21.15
N GLY A 30 9.19 5.91 20.18
CA GLY A 30 7.93 6.62 20.42
C GLY A 30 8.12 7.93 21.21
N SER A 31 9.25 8.63 21.04
CA SER A 31 9.57 9.84 21.79
C SER A 31 9.09 11.09 21.06
N GLU A 32 8.28 11.89 21.73
CA GLU A 32 7.73 13.15 21.21
C GLU A 32 8.78 14.25 20.96
N GLN A 33 10.02 14.06 21.37
CA GLN A 33 11.10 15.06 21.24
C GLN A 33 12.02 14.83 20.03
N ILE A 34 11.78 13.77 19.26
CA ILE A 34 12.68 13.41 18.16
C ILE A 34 12.49 14.35 16.97
N TYR A 35 11.25 14.75 16.70
CA TYR A 35 10.89 15.60 15.57
C TYR A 35 11.75 16.86 15.49
N ASP A 36 11.83 17.65 16.55
CA ASP A 36 12.58 18.91 16.61
C ASP A 36 14.06 18.75 16.30
N CYS A 37 14.64 17.61 16.68
CA CYS A 37 16.05 17.32 16.46
C CYS A 37 16.35 16.81 15.04
N VAL A 38 15.40 16.15 14.40
CA VAL A 38 15.61 15.36 13.18
C VAL A 38 15.11 16.10 11.95
N TYR A 39 13.90 16.62 11.99
CA TYR A 39 13.21 17.18 10.83
C TYR A 39 13.97 18.30 10.13
N PRO A 40 14.49 19.35 10.81
CA PRO A 40 15.20 20.44 10.13
C PRO A 40 16.44 19.96 9.38
N THR A 41 17.11 18.94 9.94
CA THR A 41 18.30 18.34 9.30
C THR A 41 17.92 17.56 8.05
N LEU A 42 16.82 16.82 8.09
CA LEU A 42 16.36 16.01 6.96
C LEU A 42 15.81 16.89 5.84
N LYS A 43 15.09 17.98 6.18
CA LYS A 43 14.58 18.96 5.22
C LYS A 43 15.73 19.59 4.43
N THR A 44 16.77 20.09 5.13
CA THR A 44 17.99 20.62 4.50
C THR A 44 18.68 19.57 3.63
N LEU A 45 18.80 18.35 4.12
CA LEU A 45 19.43 17.27 3.37
C LEU A 45 18.65 16.90 2.11
N CYS A 46 17.32 16.90 2.17
CA CYS A 46 16.45 16.63 1.02
C CYS A 46 16.61 17.72 -0.06
N GLN A 47 16.77 18.98 0.33
CA GLN A 47 16.90 20.12 -0.58
C GLN A 47 18.30 20.25 -1.20
N ASP A 48 19.37 20.11 -0.40
CA ASP A 48 20.72 20.54 -0.76
C ASP A 48 21.69 19.35 -0.94
N THR A 49 21.22 18.12 -1.08
CA THR A 49 22.11 16.98 -1.09
C THR A 49 22.75 16.76 -2.45
N GLU A 50 24.07 16.75 -2.45
CA GLU A 50 24.89 16.27 -3.56
C GLU A 50 25.66 15.03 -3.10
N TYR A 51 25.27 13.87 -3.58
CA TYR A 51 26.08 12.65 -3.54
C TYR A 51 26.56 12.34 -4.96
N ASP A 52 27.69 11.72 -5.09
CA ASP A 52 28.26 11.35 -6.40
C ASP A 52 27.36 10.35 -7.15
N ASP A 53 26.59 9.54 -6.40
CA ASP A 53 25.70 8.50 -6.90
C ASP A 53 24.47 8.32 -5.99
N ASP A 54 23.36 7.85 -6.55
CA ASP A 54 22.11 7.55 -5.83
C ASP A 54 21.51 8.70 -5.00
N ASN A 55 21.68 9.95 -5.44
CA ASN A 55 21.15 11.14 -4.76
C ASN A 55 19.63 11.06 -4.59
N GLU A 56 18.91 10.61 -5.62
CA GLU A 56 17.45 10.46 -5.61
C GLU A 56 17.00 9.43 -4.57
N ALA A 57 17.70 8.32 -4.40
CA ALA A 57 17.39 7.32 -3.39
C ALA A 57 17.53 7.90 -1.97
N VAL A 58 18.49 8.79 -1.75
CA VAL A 58 18.64 9.48 -0.47
C VAL A 58 17.48 10.46 -0.24
N LYS A 59 17.06 11.22 -1.26
CA LYS A 59 15.88 12.10 -1.17
C LYS A 59 14.62 11.31 -0.83
N VAL A 60 14.36 10.19 -1.50
CA VAL A 60 13.28 9.25 -1.17
C VAL A 60 13.32 8.81 0.29
N ALA A 61 14.50 8.42 0.78
CA ALA A 61 14.67 7.99 2.17
C ALA A 61 14.49 9.15 3.16
N CYS A 62 14.92 10.37 2.82
CA CYS A 62 14.68 11.57 3.62
C CYS A 62 13.19 11.88 3.74
N ILE A 63 12.44 11.91 2.63
CA ILE A 63 11.01 12.17 2.61
C ILE A 63 10.27 11.18 3.53
N ARG A 64 10.53 9.88 3.38
CA ARG A 64 9.93 8.84 4.23
C ARG A 64 10.31 8.99 5.70
N THR A 65 11.55 9.34 5.99
CA THR A 65 12.01 9.52 7.39
C THR A 65 11.39 10.77 8.02
N MET A 66 11.21 11.86 7.25
CA MET A 66 10.48 13.04 7.70
C MET A 66 9.01 12.70 8.03
N ALA A 67 8.30 12.01 7.15
CA ALA A 67 6.94 11.56 7.40
C ALA A 67 6.82 10.73 8.69
N ILE A 68 7.73 9.75 8.89
CA ILE A 68 7.78 8.97 10.13
C ILE A 68 8.09 9.84 11.35
N SER A 69 8.93 10.86 11.22
CA SER A 69 9.28 11.74 12.36
C SER A 69 8.12 12.64 12.78
N ILE A 70 7.25 13.03 11.85
CA ILE A 70 6.03 13.78 12.14
C ILE A 70 5.03 12.89 12.86
N MET A 71 4.69 11.77 12.27
CA MET A 71 3.65 10.87 12.78
C MET A 71 4.01 10.15 14.09
N CYS A 72 5.31 9.87 14.31
CA CYS A 72 5.76 9.02 15.42
C CYS A 72 6.84 9.66 16.29
N GLY A 73 7.29 10.85 15.96
CA GLY A 73 8.38 11.55 16.66
C GLY A 73 7.95 12.81 17.38
N GLY A 74 6.65 13.10 17.47
CA GLY A 74 6.10 14.24 18.17
C GLY A 74 5.93 15.50 17.31
N GLY A 75 5.72 15.35 15.99
CA GLY A 75 5.27 16.46 15.14
C GLY A 75 3.88 16.91 15.54
N SER A 76 3.64 18.24 15.59
CA SER A 76 2.31 18.81 15.84
C SER A 76 1.46 18.79 14.56
N GLY A 77 0.15 19.09 14.68
CA GLY A 77 -0.71 19.29 13.51
C GLY A 77 -0.16 20.35 12.56
N ALA A 78 0.28 21.51 13.07
CA ALA A 78 0.93 22.54 12.25
C ALA A 78 2.22 22.07 11.56
N ALA A 79 2.97 21.16 12.18
CA ALA A 79 4.14 20.56 11.55
C ALA A 79 3.75 19.58 10.43
N ALA A 80 2.63 18.89 10.58
CA ALA A 80 2.07 18.03 9.55
C ALA A 80 1.59 18.86 8.35
N GLU A 81 0.85 19.94 8.58
CA GLU A 81 0.40 20.89 7.54
C GLU A 81 1.59 21.49 6.76
N GLU A 82 2.61 22.03 7.46
CA GLU A 82 3.84 22.54 6.80
C GLU A 82 4.53 21.48 5.95
N PHE A 83 4.51 20.24 6.40
CA PHE A 83 5.11 19.14 5.65
C PHE A 83 4.28 18.73 4.45
N LEU A 84 2.95 18.72 4.55
CA LEU A 84 2.07 18.49 3.41
C LEU A 84 2.29 19.55 2.34
N ASP A 85 2.40 20.82 2.69
CA ASP A 85 2.75 21.90 1.77
C ASP A 85 4.10 21.67 1.07
N PHE A 86 5.11 21.28 1.84
CA PHE A 86 6.43 20.95 1.27
C PHE A 86 6.36 19.76 0.29
N LEU A 87 5.54 18.76 0.59
CA LEU A 87 5.32 17.62 -0.32
C LEU A 87 4.55 18.05 -1.56
N MET A 88 3.57 18.94 -1.41
CA MET A 88 2.84 19.51 -2.56
C MET A 88 3.77 20.25 -3.50
N ASP A 89 4.71 21.06 -2.99
CA ASP A 89 5.71 21.73 -3.80
C ASP A 89 6.58 20.74 -4.61
N ILE A 90 6.93 19.59 -4.02
CA ILE A 90 7.65 18.52 -4.73
C ILE A 90 6.80 17.89 -5.82
N ILE A 91 5.52 17.61 -5.52
CA ILE A 91 4.58 16.95 -6.45
C ILE A 91 4.27 17.86 -7.63
N GLU A 92 3.92 19.12 -7.40
CA GLU A 92 3.59 20.12 -8.44
C GLU A 92 4.79 20.48 -9.32
N SER A 93 6.00 20.39 -8.79
CA SER A 93 7.24 20.67 -9.54
C SER A 93 7.89 19.43 -10.15
N ASP A 94 7.26 18.26 -10.11
CA ASP A 94 7.88 17.00 -10.53
C ASP A 94 9.28 16.76 -9.91
N GLY A 95 9.46 17.20 -8.65
CA GLY A 95 10.70 17.08 -7.91
C GLY A 95 11.73 18.19 -8.15
N HIS A 96 11.47 19.15 -9.04
CA HIS A 96 12.44 20.20 -9.35
C HIS A 96 12.76 21.11 -8.18
N VAL A 97 11.83 21.35 -7.26
CA VAL A 97 12.02 22.22 -6.08
C VAL A 97 13.12 21.71 -5.13
N ILE A 98 13.45 20.42 -5.22
CA ILE A 98 14.50 19.77 -4.43
C ILE A 98 15.65 19.25 -5.30
N ASP A 99 15.84 19.79 -6.50
CA ASP A 99 16.87 19.36 -7.46
C ASP A 99 16.86 17.85 -7.77
N ALA A 100 15.66 17.22 -7.81
CA ALA A 100 15.51 15.84 -8.21
C ALA A 100 15.20 15.69 -9.71
N GLY A 101 14.87 16.78 -10.40
CA GLY A 101 14.37 16.73 -11.77
C GLY A 101 13.05 15.96 -11.84
N ASP A 102 12.61 15.60 -13.04
CA ASP A 102 11.44 14.74 -13.25
C ASP A 102 11.80 13.28 -12.86
N ASN A 103 11.92 13.06 -11.55
CA ASN A 103 12.28 11.74 -10.99
C ASN A 103 11.08 11.03 -10.40
N GLY A 104 10.50 10.07 -11.13
CA GLY A 104 9.31 9.33 -10.72
C GLY A 104 9.40 8.72 -9.30
N PRO A 105 10.48 8.03 -8.90
CA PRO A 105 10.67 7.53 -7.54
C PRO A 105 10.56 8.60 -6.44
N VAL A 106 11.06 9.81 -6.67
CA VAL A 106 11.00 10.92 -5.70
C VAL A 106 9.57 11.46 -5.61
N VAL A 107 8.92 11.70 -6.74
CA VAL A 107 7.51 12.16 -6.78
C VAL A 107 6.58 11.12 -6.16
N ALA A 108 6.76 9.84 -6.49
CA ALA A 108 5.98 8.76 -5.87
C ALA A 108 6.19 8.68 -4.35
N ALA A 109 7.42 8.93 -3.86
CA ALA A 109 7.69 8.96 -2.42
C ALA A 109 7.06 10.18 -1.73
N ALA A 110 6.95 11.32 -2.43
CA ALA A 110 6.25 12.50 -1.94
C ALA A 110 4.74 12.24 -1.84
N LEU A 111 4.12 11.62 -2.85
CA LEU A 111 2.73 11.18 -2.80
C LEU A 111 2.48 10.17 -1.68
N ASP A 112 3.26 9.08 -1.62
CA ASP A 112 3.15 8.08 -0.53
C ASP A 112 3.26 8.73 0.87
N ALA A 113 4.13 9.74 1.03
CA ALA A 113 4.33 10.45 2.29
C ALA A 113 3.16 11.41 2.58
N TRP A 114 2.62 12.06 1.55
CA TRP A 114 1.45 12.91 1.66
C TRP A 114 0.25 12.11 2.17
N GLY A 115 -0.12 11.03 1.49
CA GLY A 115 -1.23 10.19 1.90
C GLY A 115 -1.03 9.55 3.29
N PHE A 116 0.22 9.26 3.69
CA PHE A 116 0.53 8.74 5.02
C PHE A 116 0.27 9.77 6.11
N VAL A 117 0.70 11.02 5.94
CA VAL A 117 0.53 12.09 6.94
C VAL A 117 -0.92 12.59 6.92
N ALA A 118 -1.50 12.80 5.76
CA ALA A 118 -2.89 13.21 5.59
C ALA A 118 -3.88 12.22 6.23
N SER A 119 -3.54 10.92 6.27
CA SER A 119 -4.39 9.89 6.89
C SER A 119 -4.63 10.05 8.40
N ASP A 120 -3.94 10.97 9.06
CA ASP A 120 -4.04 11.24 10.51
C ASP A 120 -4.61 12.62 10.83
N LEU A 121 -4.80 13.47 9.83
CA LEU A 121 -5.41 14.78 10.01
C LEU A 121 -6.91 14.67 10.02
N GLU A 122 -7.53 15.40 10.96
CA GLU A 122 -8.99 15.45 11.13
C GLU A 122 -9.65 16.33 10.07
N ASP A 123 -8.93 17.37 9.61
CA ASP A 123 -9.42 18.32 8.61
C ASP A 123 -8.41 18.48 7.46
N LEU A 124 -8.87 18.26 6.26
CA LEU A 124 -8.11 18.38 5.01
C LEU A 124 -8.85 19.28 4.01
N GLU A 125 -9.91 19.99 4.43
CA GLU A 125 -10.78 20.71 3.50
C GLU A 125 -10.02 21.81 2.75
N ASP A 126 -9.23 22.60 3.46
CA ASP A 126 -8.50 23.75 2.89
C ASP A 126 -7.47 23.32 1.82
N GLU A 127 -6.77 22.22 2.05
CA GLU A 127 -5.74 21.68 1.11
C GLU A 127 -6.33 20.81 0.01
N SER A 128 -7.56 20.32 0.19
CA SER A 128 -8.13 19.26 -0.67
C SER A 128 -8.25 19.64 -2.15
N THR A 129 -8.63 20.88 -2.45
CA THR A 129 -8.79 21.34 -3.84
C THR A 129 -7.44 21.41 -4.57
N ARG A 130 -6.40 22.02 -3.93
CA ARG A 130 -5.04 22.09 -4.47
C ARG A 130 -4.46 20.68 -4.66
N ALA A 131 -4.60 19.85 -3.64
CA ALA A 131 -4.09 18.49 -3.66
C ALA A 131 -4.75 17.64 -4.77
N LEU A 132 -6.07 17.71 -4.91
CA LEU A 132 -6.80 16.98 -5.93
C LEU A 132 -6.37 17.39 -7.35
N GLU A 133 -6.20 18.71 -7.61
CA GLU A 133 -5.73 19.23 -8.91
C GLU A 133 -4.35 18.68 -9.23
N ALA A 134 -3.39 18.76 -8.31
CA ALA A 134 -2.04 18.24 -8.51
C ALA A 134 -2.02 16.72 -8.71
N PHE A 135 -2.80 15.96 -7.92
CA PHE A 135 -2.88 14.50 -8.10
C PHE A 135 -3.51 14.10 -9.44
N MET A 136 -4.49 14.89 -9.93
CA MET A 136 -5.05 14.67 -11.25
C MET A 136 -4.02 14.91 -12.36
N GLU A 137 -3.11 15.87 -12.21
CA GLU A 137 -2.00 16.09 -13.14
C GLU A 137 -1.02 14.91 -13.10
N GLN A 138 -0.71 14.39 -11.92
CA GLN A 138 0.17 13.24 -11.75
C GLN A 138 -0.41 11.90 -12.29
N LEU A 139 -1.70 11.82 -12.58
CA LEU A 139 -2.26 10.69 -13.35
C LEU A 139 -1.73 10.62 -14.78
N ASP A 140 -1.18 11.70 -15.32
CA ASP A 140 -0.57 11.79 -16.65
C ASP A 140 0.94 11.49 -16.64
N SER A 141 1.54 11.23 -15.48
CA SER A 141 2.95 10.86 -15.35
C SER A 141 3.30 9.64 -16.19
N THR A 142 4.53 9.57 -16.66
CA THR A 142 5.07 8.40 -17.36
C THR A 142 5.47 7.27 -16.40
N ASP A 143 5.63 7.57 -15.10
CA ASP A 143 5.95 6.57 -14.07
C ASP A 143 4.66 5.97 -13.48
N VAL A 144 4.54 4.65 -13.60
CA VAL A 144 3.38 3.89 -13.11
C VAL A 144 3.22 3.99 -11.60
N ASN A 145 4.29 4.14 -10.83
CA ASN A 145 4.20 4.26 -9.38
C ASN A 145 3.66 5.64 -8.98
N VAL A 146 4.03 6.69 -9.71
CA VAL A 146 3.47 8.04 -9.53
C VAL A 146 1.97 8.01 -9.81
N GLN A 147 1.54 7.45 -10.95
CA GLN A 147 0.12 7.33 -11.29
C GLN A 147 -0.67 6.58 -10.19
N ILE A 148 -0.12 5.47 -9.69
CA ILE A 148 -0.78 4.64 -8.67
C ILE A 148 -0.87 5.37 -7.33
N ALA A 149 0.19 6.06 -6.91
CA ALA A 149 0.20 6.83 -5.68
C ALA A 149 -0.79 8.00 -5.75
N ALA A 150 -0.78 8.77 -6.84
CA ALA A 150 -1.74 9.85 -7.08
C ALA A 150 -3.19 9.34 -7.06
N GLY A 151 -3.47 8.19 -7.71
CA GLY A 151 -4.79 7.58 -7.66
C GLY A 151 -5.22 7.14 -6.25
N ALA A 152 -4.29 6.66 -5.43
CA ALA A 152 -4.55 6.29 -4.04
C ALA A 152 -4.86 7.52 -3.17
N ASP A 153 -4.13 8.64 -3.38
CA ASP A 153 -4.33 9.88 -2.64
C ASP A 153 -5.64 10.58 -3.04
N ILE A 154 -6.02 10.52 -4.33
CA ILE A 154 -7.36 10.94 -4.77
C ILE A 154 -8.45 10.15 -4.03
N ALA A 155 -8.30 8.84 -3.94
CA ALA A 155 -9.28 8.01 -3.25
C ALA A 155 -9.29 8.24 -1.73
N LEU A 156 -8.15 8.55 -1.12
CA LEU A 156 -8.04 8.97 0.28
C LEU A 156 -8.79 10.27 0.56
N LEU A 157 -8.59 11.31 -0.27
CA LEU A 157 -9.31 12.59 -0.16
C LEU A 157 -10.82 12.40 -0.27
N LEU A 158 -11.27 11.58 -1.21
CA LEU A 158 -12.69 11.31 -1.39
C LEU A 158 -13.28 10.41 -0.29
N GLU A 159 -12.45 9.58 0.37
CA GLU A 159 -12.83 8.86 1.59
C GLU A 159 -12.99 9.84 2.75
N ALA A 160 -12.00 10.71 2.99
CA ALA A 160 -12.05 11.72 4.03
C ALA A 160 -13.26 12.67 3.87
N ALA A 161 -13.55 13.10 2.65
CA ALA A 161 -14.73 13.94 2.37
C ALA A 161 -16.04 13.24 2.72
N ARG A 162 -16.19 11.95 2.38
CA ARG A 162 -17.39 11.18 2.75
C ARG A 162 -17.52 10.97 4.24
N ASP A 163 -16.41 10.66 4.91
CA ASP A 163 -16.39 10.41 6.34
C ASP A 163 -16.78 11.70 7.10
N HIS A 164 -16.25 12.86 6.66
CA HIS A 164 -16.62 14.17 7.20
C HIS A 164 -18.12 14.49 6.99
N GLU A 165 -18.64 14.29 5.77
CA GLU A 165 -20.05 14.52 5.46
C GLU A 165 -20.98 13.59 6.28
N GLU A 166 -20.56 12.33 6.51
CA GLU A 166 -21.31 11.37 7.33
C GLU A 166 -21.29 11.74 8.83
N GLU A 167 -20.20 12.31 9.34
CA GLU A 167 -20.02 12.67 10.74
C GLU A 167 -20.65 14.02 11.12
N THR A 168 -20.53 15.01 10.22
CA THR A 168 -20.94 16.40 10.51
C THR A 168 -22.29 16.79 9.92
N ASP A 169 -22.78 16.04 8.92
CA ASP A 169 -23.93 16.42 8.07
C ASP A 169 -23.69 17.74 7.31
N GLU A 170 -22.42 18.14 7.15
CA GLU A 170 -22.00 19.33 6.40
C GLU A 170 -21.29 18.91 5.11
N PRO A 171 -21.57 19.59 3.96
CA PRO A 171 -20.96 19.24 2.70
C PRO A 171 -19.48 19.62 2.67
N TRP A 172 -18.62 18.73 2.22
CA TRP A 172 -17.22 19.02 1.97
C TRP A 172 -17.03 19.94 0.74
N ASN A 173 -16.35 21.06 0.94
CA ASN A 173 -16.24 22.10 -0.10
C ASN A 173 -15.09 21.85 -1.09
N MET A 174 -15.00 20.69 -1.67
CA MET A 174 -14.02 20.36 -2.69
C MET A 174 -14.60 20.53 -4.10
N ARG A 175 -13.93 21.33 -4.94
CA ARG A 175 -14.39 21.63 -6.30
C ARG A 175 -13.70 20.71 -7.31
N TYR A 176 -14.44 19.81 -7.92
CA TYR A 176 -13.93 18.97 -9.00
C TYR A 176 -15.06 18.48 -9.92
N ASP A 177 -14.68 18.07 -11.13
CA ASP A 177 -15.58 17.43 -12.09
C ASP A 177 -15.50 15.91 -11.91
N GLN A 178 -16.49 15.35 -11.23
CA GLN A 178 -16.56 13.92 -10.92
C GLN A 178 -16.60 13.06 -12.20
N ASP A 179 -17.34 13.48 -13.22
CA ASP A 179 -17.45 12.71 -14.46
C ASP A 179 -16.11 12.67 -15.21
N LYS A 180 -15.41 13.80 -15.26
CA LYS A 180 -14.09 13.91 -15.88
C LYS A 180 -13.07 13.06 -15.13
N LEU A 181 -13.06 13.10 -13.79
CA LEU A 181 -12.19 12.29 -12.95
C LEU A 181 -12.44 10.79 -13.18
N LEU A 182 -13.70 10.37 -13.11
CA LEU A 182 -14.08 8.97 -13.31
C LEU A 182 -13.72 8.48 -14.72
N GLN A 183 -13.95 9.31 -15.74
CA GLN A 183 -13.55 9.01 -17.12
C GLN A 183 -12.04 8.78 -17.22
N ARG A 184 -11.23 9.65 -16.59
CA ARG A 184 -9.77 9.55 -16.60
C ARG A 184 -9.29 8.29 -15.90
N LEU A 185 -9.75 8.03 -14.70
CA LEU A 185 -9.40 6.81 -13.93
C LEU A 185 -9.82 5.54 -14.67
N THR A 186 -11.02 5.54 -15.28
CA THR A 186 -11.49 4.41 -16.09
C THR A 186 -10.60 4.19 -17.33
N ALA A 187 -10.09 5.25 -17.96
CA ALA A 187 -9.14 5.11 -19.06
C ALA A 187 -7.85 4.42 -18.62
N LEU A 188 -7.32 4.74 -17.43
CA LEU A 188 -6.14 4.11 -16.86
C LEU A 188 -6.35 2.63 -16.52
N THR A 189 -7.58 2.22 -16.14
CA THR A 189 -7.89 0.79 -15.97
C THR A 189 -7.79 -0.02 -17.26
N LYS A 190 -7.91 0.64 -18.42
CA LYS A 190 -7.89 0.03 -19.75
C LYS A 190 -6.57 0.23 -20.48
N GLU A 191 -5.60 0.91 -19.84
CA GLU A 191 -4.31 1.22 -20.44
C GLU A 191 -3.61 -0.06 -20.92
N SER A 192 -3.33 -0.13 -22.21
CA SER A 192 -2.77 -1.31 -22.87
C SER A 192 -1.45 -1.02 -23.58
N SER A 193 -0.82 0.11 -23.28
CA SER A 193 0.42 0.52 -23.94
C SER A 193 1.47 -0.58 -23.92
N LYS A 194 2.12 -0.79 -25.06
CA LYS A 194 3.20 -1.78 -25.20
C LYS A 194 4.48 -1.32 -24.50
N SER A 195 4.60 -0.05 -24.17
CA SER A 195 5.74 0.54 -23.45
C SER A 195 5.78 0.09 -21.99
N ILE A 196 4.64 -0.28 -21.42
CA ILE A 196 4.51 -0.67 -20.00
C ILE A 196 4.72 -2.17 -19.85
N SER A 197 5.57 -2.58 -18.88
CA SER A 197 5.80 -3.99 -18.57
C SER A 197 4.50 -4.70 -18.18
N LYS A 198 4.43 -6.03 -18.42
CA LYS A 198 3.24 -6.83 -18.04
C LYS A 198 2.95 -6.76 -16.53
N LYS A 199 3.99 -6.66 -15.70
CA LYS A 199 3.87 -6.52 -14.25
C LYS A 199 3.23 -5.18 -13.89
N ASN A 200 3.80 -4.08 -14.41
CA ASN A 200 3.33 -2.72 -14.15
C ASN A 200 1.90 -2.52 -14.63
N ARG A 201 1.57 -3.04 -15.81
CA ARG A 201 0.19 -3.00 -16.34
C ARG A 201 -0.81 -3.70 -15.43
N ARG A 202 -0.48 -4.87 -14.90
CA ARG A 202 -1.36 -5.58 -13.95
C ARG A 202 -1.54 -4.79 -12.66
N GLN A 203 -0.47 -4.18 -12.17
CA GLN A 203 -0.49 -3.35 -10.97
C GLN A 203 -1.37 -2.12 -11.21
N LEU A 204 -1.17 -1.41 -12.31
CA LEU A 204 -1.96 -0.25 -12.72
C LEU A 204 -3.46 -0.59 -12.79
N HIS A 205 -3.82 -1.63 -13.54
CA HIS A 205 -5.21 -2.06 -13.67
C HIS A 205 -5.84 -2.43 -12.31
N SER A 206 -5.10 -3.14 -11.45
CA SER A 206 -5.59 -3.53 -10.13
C SER A 206 -5.82 -2.32 -9.24
N SER A 207 -4.88 -1.37 -9.22
CA SER A 207 -4.96 -0.17 -8.40
C SER A 207 -6.09 0.74 -8.87
N PHE A 208 -6.16 1.06 -10.17
CA PHE A 208 -7.22 1.92 -10.67
C PHE A 208 -8.61 1.30 -10.65
N ASN A 209 -8.74 -0.02 -10.83
CA ASN A 209 -10.03 -0.67 -10.58
C ASN A 209 -10.49 -0.51 -9.12
N SER A 210 -9.55 -0.53 -8.17
CA SER A 210 -9.85 -0.29 -6.77
C SER A 210 -10.30 1.14 -6.52
N VAL A 211 -9.59 2.13 -7.10
CA VAL A 211 -9.95 3.56 -7.00
C VAL A 211 -11.34 3.83 -7.62
N VAL A 212 -11.59 3.34 -8.85
CA VAL A 212 -12.88 3.49 -9.52
C VAL A 212 -14.01 2.86 -8.68
N THR A 213 -13.79 1.67 -8.13
CA THR A 213 -14.78 1.03 -7.25
C THR A 213 -15.05 1.87 -6.00
N SER A 214 -14.03 2.54 -5.44
CA SER A 214 -14.21 3.43 -4.30
C SER A 214 -15.03 4.67 -4.65
N LEU A 215 -14.83 5.25 -5.81
CA LEU A 215 -15.60 6.40 -6.28
C LEU A 215 -17.07 6.03 -6.55
N GLU A 216 -17.30 4.89 -7.22
CA GLU A 216 -18.65 4.47 -7.61
C GLU A 216 -19.50 3.92 -6.45
N HIS A 217 -18.86 3.30 -5.47
CA HIS A 217 -19.55 2.53 -4.42
C HIS A 217 -19.26 2.99 -2.99
N GLY A 218 -18.40 4.00 -2.78
CA GLY A 218 -18.00 4.43 -1.44
C GLY A 218 -17.30 3.34 -0.62
N LYS A 219 -16.50 2.47 -1.28
CA LYS A 219 -15.79 1.36 -0.62
C LYS A 219 -14.31 1.61 -0.60
N GLY A 220 -13.61 1.11 0.41
CA GLY A 220 -12.17 1.21 0.51
C GLY A 220 -11.41 0.29 -0.47
N PRO A 221 -10.07 0.25 -0.36
CA PRO A 221 -9.22 -0.44 -1.32
C PRO A 221 -9.46 -1.95 -1.37
N GLY A 222 -9.35 -2.51 -2.58
CA GLY A 222 -9.46 -3.95 -2.81
C GLY A 222 -10.85 -4.54 -2.61
N TYR A 223 -11.90 -3.71 -2.52
CA TYR A 223 -13.27 -4.19 -2.52
C TYR A 223 -13.65 -4.79 -3.88
N SER A 224 -14.39 -5.87 -3.86
CA SER A 224 -14.83 -6.56 -5.07
C SER A 224 -16.34 -6.75 -5.05
N THR A 225 -17.00 -6.12 -6.01
CA THR A 225 -18.43 -6.24 -6.29
C THR A 225 -18.79 -7.57 -6.99
N ALA A 226 -17.79 -8.35 -7.41
CA ALA A 226 -18.01 -9.65 -8.02
C ALA A 226 -18.73 -10.57 -7.03
N ARG A 227 -19.77 -11.23 -7.52
CA ARG A 227 -20.56 -12.16 -6.72
C ARG A 227 -19.92 -13.54 -6.68
N ARG A 228 -19.82 -14.12 -5.49
CA ARG A 228 -19.47 -15.52 -5.28
C ARG A 228 -20.75 -16.31 -5.03
N PHE A 229 -20.91 -17.40 -5.76
CA PHE A 229 -21.96 -18.36 -5.46
C PHE A 229 -21.54 -19.20 -4.26
N ALA A 230 -22.42 -19.36 -3.28
CA ALA A 230 -22.18 -20.30 -2.19
C ALA A 230 -22.06 -21.69 -2.81
N SER A 231 -20.84 -22.24 -2.83
CA SER A 231 -20.62 -23.62 -3.22
C SER A 231 -21.08 -24.51 -2.08
N ASN A 232 -22.30 -25.02 -2.18
CA ASN A 232 -22.78 -26.07 -1.29
C ASN A 232 -22.12 -27.38 -1.72
N PRO A 233 -21.16 -27.95 -0.98
CA PRO A 233 -20.42 -29.15 -1.41
C PRO A 233 -21.26 -30.43 -1.39
N HIS A 234 -22.52 -30.40 -0.96
CA HIS A 234 -23.31 -31.58 -0.70
C HIS A 234 -24.61 -31.74 -1.49
N THR A 235 -24.96 -30.80 -2.34
CA THR A 235 -26.13 -30.93 -3.19
C THR A 235 -25.74 -30.92 -4.67
N GLY A 236 -25.79 -32.09 -5.30
CA GLY A 236 -25.75 -32.24 -6.76
C GLY A 236 -27.02 -31.66 -7.43
N GLY A 237 -27.45 -30.50 -6.95
CA GLY A 237 -28.65 -29.81 -7.40
C GLY A 237 -28.43 -28.97 -8.65
N ASN A 238 -29.41 -28.91 -9.50
CA ASN A 238 -29.45 -28.16 -10.75
C ASN A 238 -29.06 -26.68 -10.57
N ARG A 239 -28.32 -26.17 -11.51
CA ARG A 239 -27.73 -24.82 -11.62
C ARG A 239 -28.75 -23.66 -11.62
N THR A 240 -30.01 -23.89 -11.42
CA THR A 240 -31.11 -22.92 -11.56
C THR A 240 -31.53 -22.23 -10.24
N ASP A 241 -31.17 -22.78 -9.07
CA ASP A 241 -31.62 -22.26 -7.76
C ASP A 241 -30.67 -21.24 -7.10
N PHE A 242 -29.66 -20.75 -7.82
CA PHE A 242 -28.55 -19.96 -7.27
C PHE A 242 -28.77 -18.45 -7.22
N LYS A 243 -29.96 -17.93 -7.46
CA LYS A 243 -30.18 -16.49 -7.58
C LYS A 243 -30.34 -15.73 -6.26
N GLU A 244 -30.66 -16.39 -5.16
CA GLU A 244 -30.95 -15.71 -3.88
C GLU A 244 -29.77 -15.64 -2.90
N ASP A 245 -28.75 -16.51 -3.00
CA ASP A 245 -27.63 -16.58 -2.05
C ASP A 245 -26.27 -16.03 -2.58
N SER A 246 -26.30 -15.17 -3.59
CA SER A 246 -25.05 -14.62 -4.13
C SER A 246 -24.57 -13.41 -3.31
N GLN A 247 -23.56 -13.60 -2.46
CA GLN A 247 -22.88 -12.51 -1.76
C GLN A 247 -21.73 -11.94 -2.59
N GLU A 248 -21.48 -10.64 -2.46
CA GLU A 248 -20.25 -10.03 -2.98
C GLU A 248 -19.02 -10.61 -2.29
N TYR A 249 -17.89 -10.59 -2.98
CA TYR A 249 -16.62 -11.02 -2.37
C TYR A 249 -16.17 -10.12 -1.24
N GLY A 250 -16.54 -8.81 -1.28
CA GLY A 250 -16.10 -7.82 -0.31
C GLY A 250 -14.60 -7.53 -0.39
N TYR A 251 -14.01 -7.15 0.72
CA TYR A 251 -12.60 -6.77 0.80
C TYR A 251 -11.66 -7.95 0.60
N ARG A 252 -10.73 -7.80 -0.35
CA ARG A 252 -9.72 -8.82 -0.70
C ARG A 252 -8.32 -8.46 -0.22
N GLN A 253 -8.06 -7.20 0.08
CA GLN A 253 -6.77 -6.75 0.56
C GLN A 253 -6.61 -7.12 2.02
N LYS A 254 -5.76 -8.12 2.28
CA LYS A 254 -5.50 -8.62 3.62
C LYS A 254 -4.00 -8.64 3.90
N PHE A 255 -3.63 -8.20 5.10
CA PHE A 255 -2.29 -8.32 5.63
C PHE A 255 -2.25 -9.44 6.67
N ARG A 256 -1.45 -10.47 6.42
CA ARG A 256 -1.36 -11.64 7.30
C ARG A 256 -0.11 -11.59 8.17
N ILE A 257 -0.31 -11.81 9.47
CA ILE A 257 0.74 -11.88 10.48
C ILE A 257 0.48 -13.11 11.33
N GLN A 258 1.25 -14.17 11.13
CA GLN A 258 1.02 -15.46 11.81
C GLN A 258 -0.44 -15.91 11.63
N ASP A 259 -1.17 -16.06 12.75
CA ASP A 259 -2.57 -16.48 12.77
C ASP A 259 -3.57 -15.31 12.72
N ILE A 260 -3.09 -14.08 12.51
CA ILE A 260 -3.92 -12.89 12.41
C ILE A 260 -4.03 -12.48 10.94
N SER A 261 -5.25 -12.22 10.48
CA SER A 261 -5.51 -11.64 9.17
C SER A 261 -6.19 -10.28 9.37
N ILE A 262 -5.53 -9.23 8.95
CA ILE A 262 -6.02 -7.85 9.02
C ILE A 262 -6.60 -7.50 7.66
N THR A 263 -7.85 -7.09 7.63
CA THR A 263 -8.48 -6.57 6.41
C THR A 263 -8.16 -5.08 6.27
N ILE A 264 -7.74 -4.67 5.09
CA ILE A 264 -7.48 -3.26 4.76
C ILE A 264 -8.71 -2.78 3.98
N ASP A 265 -9.55 -2.04 4.67
CA ASP A 265 -10.87 -1.60 4.21
C ASP A 265 -11.01 -0.09 4.06
N THR A 266 -9.96 0.68 4.41
CA THR A 266 -9.89 2.12 4.21
C THR A 266 -8.61 2.53 3.47
N TRP A 267 -8.66 3.66 2.75
CA TRP A 267 -7.48 4.20 2.08
C TRP A 267 -6.47 4.74 3.08
N SER A 268 -6.93 5.29 4.20
CA SER A 268 -6.07 5.68 5.32
C SER A 268 -5.23 4.52 5.83
N LEU A 269 -5.82 3.36 6.11
CA LEU A 269 -5.08 2.15 6.50
C LEU A 269 -4.16 1.64 5.39
N SER A 270 -4.58 1.75 4.12
CA SER A 270 -3.77 1.34 2.98
C SER A 270 -2.49 2.18 2.88
N SER A 271 -2.59 3.49 3.04
CA SER A 271 -1.47 4.42 3.02
C SER A 271 -0.52 4.17 4.20
N ARG A 272 -1.04 4.05 5.43
CA ARG A 272 -0.26 3.71 6.62
C ARG A 272 0.48 2.38 6.47
N LEU A 273 -0.19 1.36 5.97
CA LEU A 273 0.43 0.06 5.70
C LEU A 273 1.49 0.14 4.60
N GLY A 274 1.27 0.94 3.57
CA GLY A 274 2.22 1.19 2.47
C GLY A 274 3.53 1.78 3.00
N MET A 275 3.46 2.86 3.78
CA MET A 275 4.62 3.51 4.40
C MET A 275 5.36 2.57 5.35
N LEU A 276 4.65 1.85 6.22
CA LEU A 276 5.27 0.89 7.14
C LEU A 276 5.98 -0.26 6.40
N LYS A 277 5.42 -0.74 5.29
CA LYS A 277 6.09 -1.73 4.43
C LYS A 277 7.36 -1.19 3.80
N ALA A 278 7.34 0.06 3.33
CA ALA A 278 8.50 0.70 2.72
C ALA A 278 9.65 0.87 3.72
N VAL A 279 9.34 1.22 4.97
CA VAL A 279 10.34 1.47 6.03
C VAL A 279 10.82 0.18 6.69
N LEU A 280 9.89 -0.68 7.13
CA LEU A 280 10.20 -1.87 7.94
C LEU A 280 10.48 -3.12 7.09
N GLY A 281 9.96 -3.17 5.87
CA GLY A 281 10.12 -4.34 5.00
C GLY A 281 9.66 -5.63 5.67
N ASN A 282 10.52 -6.64 5.69
CA ASN A 282 10.23 -7.94 6.31
C ASN A 282 10.06 -7.87 7.85
N GLY A 283 10.51 -6.79 8.50
CA GLY A 283 10.35 -6.57 9.93
C GLY A 283 8.94 -6.19 10.37
N LEU A 284 8.08 -5.77 9.42
CA LEU A 284 6.74 -5.26 9.73
C LEU A 284 5.91 -6.21 10.61
N SER A 285 5.93 -7.51 10.31
CA SER A 285 5.18 -8.51 11.10
C SER A 285 5.62 -8.55 12.57
N SER A 286 6.92 -8.49 12.82
CA SER A 286 7.46 -8.47 14.18
C SER A 286 7.12 -7.16 14.89
N HIS A 287 7.25 -6.02 14.20
CA HIS A 287 6.88 -4.72 14.75
C HIS A 287 5.38 -4.66 15.07
N TYR A 288 4.51 -5.15 14.22
CA TYR A 288 3.07 -5.19 14.53
C TYR A 288 2.76 -5.95 15.82
N LEU A 289 3.46 -7.06 16.07
CA LEU A 289 3.22 -7.88 17.27
C LEU A 289 3.75 -7.25 18.58
N PHE A 290 4.90 -6.57 18.50
CA PHE A 290 5.65 -6.18 19.69
C PHE A 290 5.85 -4.66 19.84
N ASN A 291 5.53 -3.87 18.83
CA ASN A 291 5.70 -2.43 18.86
C ASN A 291 4.33 -1.74 18.94
N PRO A 292 4.00 -1.07 20.06
CA PRO A 292 2.71 -0.41 20.25
C PRO A 292 2.46 0.71 19.21
N VAL A 293 3.49 1.48 18.82
CA VAL A 293 3.36 2.56 17.83
C VAL A 293 2.89 2.01 16.47
N VAL A 294 3.51 0.92 16.00
CA VAL A 294 3.13 0.29 14.72
C VAL A 294 1.73 -0.32 14.80
N LYS A 295 1.36 -0.86 15.97
CA LYS A 295 0.04 -1.41 16.20
C LYS A 295 -1.02 -0.31 16.22
N ASP A 296 -0.71 0.83 16.80
CA ASP A 296 -1.58 2.00 16.86
C ASP A 296 -1.81 2.62 15.48
N LEU A 297 -0.76 2.81 14.71
CA LEU A 297 -0.87 3.27 13.31
C LEU A 297 -1.77 2.38 12.43
N LEU A 298 -1.90 1.11 12.77
CA LEU A 298 -2.80 0.17 12.09
C LEU A 298 -4.04 -0.14 12.95
N SER A 299 -4.37 0.71 13.94
CA SER A 299 -5.61 0.62 14.70
C SER A 299 -6.81 0.93 13.79
N GLY A 300 -7.96 0.37 14.12
CA GLY A 300 -9.16 0.45 13.25
C GLY A 300 -9.25 -0.67 12.21
N ALA A 301 -8.15 -1.37 11.92
CA ALA A 301 -8.19 -2.52 11.03
C ALA A 301 -8.94 -3.71 11.67
N ASN A 302 -9.89 -4.27 10.94
CA ASN A 302 -10.61 -5.47 11.36
C ASN A 302 -9.69 -6.69 11.31
N GLY A 303 -9.16 -7.11 12.47
CA GLY A 303 -8.33 -8.30 12.62
C GLY A 303 -9.17 -9.54 12.90
N GLU A 304 -9.14 -10.51 12.01
CA GLU A 304 -9.70 -11.85 12.25
C GLU A 304 -8.59 -12.81 12.68
N ILE A 305 -8.78 -13.49 13.81
CA ILE A 305 -7.92 -14.61 14.18
C ILE A 305 -8.29 -15.79 13.27
N LEU A 306 -7.36 -16.19 12.42
CA LEU A 306 -7.51 -17.40 11.62
C LEU A 306 -7.54 -18.58 12.59
N SER A 307 -8.72 -19.20 12.81
CA SER A 307 -8.81 -20.46 13.51
C SER A 307 -7.82 -21.44 12.88
N ALA A 308 -7.05 -22.14 13.72
CA ALA A 308 -6.13 -23.18 13.27
C ALA A 308 -6.87 -24.10 12.27
N PRO A 309 -6.25 -24.49 11.15
CA PRO A 309 -6.88 -25.42 10.24
C PRO A 309 -7.30 -26.61 11.07
N THR A 310 -8.63 -26.86 11.14
CA THR A 310 -9.18 -28.07 11.74
C THR A 310 -8.37 -29.20 11.14
N GLU A 311 -7.61 -29.93 11.97
CA GLU A 311 -6.86 -31.11 11.53
C GLU A 311 -7.83 -31.92 10.68
N LYS A 312 -7.61 -31.93 9.37
CA LYS A 312 -8.28 -32.87 8.51
C LYS A 312 -7.95 -34.20 9.10
N SER A 313 -8.94 -34.83 9.75
CA SER A 313 -8.89 -36.22 10.21
C SER A 313 -8.16 -36.99 9.11
N GLY A 314 -6.90 -37.28 9.38
CA GLY A 314 -6.05 -37.95 8.42
C GLY A 314 -6.64 -39.34 8.22
N ASN A 315 -7.28 -39.54 7.07
CA ASN A 315 -7.41 -40.87 6.53
C ASN A 315 -6.01 -41.41 6.41
N LEU A 316 -5.61 -42.18 7.40
CA LEU A 316 -4.44 -43.03 7.36
C LEU A 316 -4.57 -43.86 6.07
N ASN A 317 -3.88 -43.42 5.01
CA ASN A 317 -3.67 -44.23 3.84
C ASN A 317 -2.83 -45.42 4.29
N VAL A 318 -3.54 -46.49 4.69
CA VAL A 318 -2.94 -47.83 4.88
C VAL A 318 -2.29 -48.19 3.52
N PRO A 319 -0.98 -48.45 3.49
CA PRO A 319 -0.31 -48.81 2.26
C PRO A 319 -0.97 -50.09 1.72
N LYS A 320 -1.51 -50.01 0.49
CA LYS A 320 -2.00 -51.20 -0.23
C LYS A 320 -0.84 -52.18 -0.36
N SER A 321 -0.98 -53.34 0.32
CA SER A 321 -0.05 -54.47 0.16
C SER A 321 0.09 -54.81 -1.29
N TYR A 322 1.36 -54.87 -1.75
CA TYR A 322 1.70 -55.34 -3.05
C TYR A 322 1.25 -56.77 -3.22
N LYS A 323 0.25 -57.03 -4.08
CA LYS A 323 -0.06 -58.40 -4.54
C LYS A 323 1.10 -58.86 -5.44
N THR A 324 1.87 -59.80 -4.95
CA THR A 324 2.86 -60.56 -5.71
C THR A 324 2.17 -61.22 -6.90
N GLY A 325 2.45 -60.74 -8.11
CA GLY A 325 1.95 -61.33 -9.34
C GLY A 325 2.58 -62.69 -9.57
N HIS A 326 1.78 -63.73 -9.65
CA HIS A 326 2.20 -65.07 -10.09
C HIS A 326 2.69 -64.97 -11.52
N GLY A 327 3.95 -65.32 -11.74
CA GLY A 327 4.58 -65.44 -13.04
C GLY A 327 3.96 -66.57 -13.85
N LYS A 328 3.42 -66.25 -15.03
CA LYS A 328 3.06 -67.24 -16.06
C LYS A 328 4.34 -67.81 -16.69
N LYS A 329 4.63 -69.11 -16.45
CA LYS A 329 5.61 -69.87 -17.22
C LYS A 329 5.19 -69.93 -18.67
N LYS A 330 6.00 -69.37 -19.59
CA LYS A 330 5.92 -69.63 -21.02
C LYS A 330 6.57 -70.97 -21.31
N SER A 331 5.78 -71.94 -21.77
CA SER A 331 6.18 -73.19 -22.36
C SER A 331 6.87 -72.94 -23.71
N MET A 332 8.14 -73.30 -23.81
CA MET A 332 8.83 -73.47 -25.10
C MET A 332 8.35 -74.78 -25.73
N ARG A 333 7.72 -74.72 -26.87
CA ARG A 333 7.58 -75.84 -27.78
C ARG A 333 8.62 -75.71 -28.84
N GLY A 334 9.39 -76.82 -29.02
CA GLY A 334 10.50 -76.89 -29.93
C GLY A 334 10.10 -76.87 -31.37
N LEU A 335 11.09 -76.50 -32.18
CA LEU A 335 11.16 -76.70 -33.59
C LEU A 335 12.04 -77.91 -33.80
N SER A 336 11.50 -78.91 -34.47
CA SER A 336 12.25 -79.92 -35.19
C SER A 336 11.82 -79.80 -36.64
N ASP A 337 12.85 -79.91 -37.48
CA ASP A 337 12.97 -80.00 -38.95
C ASP A 337 12.86 -78.68 -39.71
#